data_7ee278fb89acb73695b32bbf399f525b
#
_entry.id   7ee278fb89acb73695b32bbf399f525b
#
_cell.length_a   1.000
_cell.length_b   1.000
_cell.length_c   1.000
_cell.angle_alpha   90.00
_cell.angle_beta   90.00
_cell.angle_gamma   90.00
#
_symmetry.space_group_name_H-M   'P 1'
#
loop_
_entity.id
_entity.type
_entity.pdbx_description
1 polymer ?
#
loop_
_entity_poly.entity_id
_entity_poly.type
_entity_poly.pdbx_seq_one_letter_code
_entity_poly.pdbx_strand_id
1 'polypeptide(L)'
;EMGLLVDSEAFDMWEKPKTEFDNHRFFTEHAERDVRSWIERDRNHPCVIMWSIGNEINDTIDPHGLDITKRLYEYVLKYDPKGNAAPTIGSNYMGDENAQKCSDVVKLAGYNYSEYLYDEHHAKYPDWVIYGSETASAVRSRGIYRFPAELPLLTGEDCQCSSLDNSVVGWGSSAMKSWRLDRDCQFCCGQFIWTGFDYIGEPTPYNTKNSYFGIVDTAGFPKDIYYFYQSVWVSPEQKKVLHIVPSYWDFIPGQEIDVLIYSNARNVELFLNGKSIGSHVMELETSQDMRAHFKVPFEPGVLRVVGHFADGSECSEVLHTPADPAAVVLTSDKETLLADGRDIAFVEISTVDVNGIPVGNARNRIRVEVSGAGRLVGLDNGDSTDYDSYKGDNRRLFSGKLLAMVESTLEPGEITVRAYSEGLETAELRLCSEGCGEVRGVSVVTGNGFPAVCPAYTAEVPARLLLPEVDVNSFDPKRRSAEIRAKLLPENCTYDDISWSVVRRNGVESNLAQVEGSGRSAVVTAKGDGEFFVRAMVHNGAEHPQVIADIPFTAEGLGEAVRDAYSFISASTLDSSNVPTNIIENGALSN
;
A
#
# COMPACT_ATOMS: atom_id res chain seq x y z
N GLU A 1 27.27 -2.41 2.79
CA GLU A 1 27.61 -1.20 2.01
C GLU A 1 26.49 -0.16 2.07
N MET A 2 25.22 -0.58 2.07
CA MET A 2 24.05 0.30 2.13
C MET A 2 23.60 0.67 3.56
N GLY A 3 24.23 0.12 4.60
CA GLY A 3 23.88 0.37 6.00
C GLY A 3 22.67 -0.41 6.52
N LEU A 4 22.12 -1.33 5.76
CA LEU A 4 21.02 -2.18 6.21
C LEU A 4 21.51 -3.28 7.13
N LEU A 5 20.82 -3.52 8.23
CA LEU A 5 21.02 -4.66 9.12
C LEU A 5 20.05 -5.79 8.69
N VAL A 6 20.49 -7.03 8.83
CA VAL A 6 19.77 -8.19 8.33
C VAL A 6 19.51 -9.17 9.48
N ASP A 7 18.24 -9.45 9.73
CA ASP A 7 17.78 -10.67 10.39
C ASP A 7 17.59 -11.73 9.29
N SER A 8 18.49 -12.71 9.24
CA SER A 8 18.44 -13.73 8.20
C SER A 8 17.66 -14.94 8.69
N GLU A 9 16.58 -15.28 7.99
CA GLU A 9 15.61 -16.29 8.40
C GLU A 9 15.68 -17.55 7.54
N ALA A 10 15.66 -18.73 8.19
CA ALA A 10 15.85 -20.02 7.55
C ALA A 10 14.56 -20.82 7.32
N PHE A 11 13.69 -20.89 8.32
CA PHE A 11 12.56 -21.82 8.31
C PHE A 11 11.25 -21.10 8.65
N ASP A 12 10.23 -21.37 7.84
CA ASP A 12 8.85 -20.96 8.09
C ASP A 12 8.00 -22.12 8.67
N MET A 13 8.55 -23.31 8.75
CA MET A 13 8.00 -24.50 9.41
C MET A 13 9.12 -25.45 9.83
N TRP A 14 8.86 -26.29 10.83
CA TRP A 14 9.75 -27.38 11.21
C TRP A 14 9.16 -28.75 10.86
N GLU A 15 8.87 -29.60 11.83
CA GLU A 15 8.32 -30.94 11.61
C GLU A 15 6.79 -30.90 11.36
N LYS A 16 6.08 -29.88 11.91
CA LYS A 16 4.66 -29.64 11.65
C LYS A 16 4.46 -28.70 10.47
N PRO A 17 3.59 -29.07 9.52
CA PRO A 17 3.29 -28.23 8.37
C PRO A 17 2.48 -26.97 8.75
N LYS A 18 2.68 -25.89 8.02
CA LYS A 18 1.71 -24.80 7.83
C LYS A 18 0.76 -25.11 6.68
N THR A 19 1.28 -25.76 5.62
CA THR A 19 0.51 -26.22 4.46
C THR A 19 0.88 -27.65 4.08
N GLU A 20 -0.01 -28.34 3.38
CA GLU A 20 0.16 -29.77 3.02
C GLU A 20 1.46 -30.08 2.27
N PHE A 21 1.91 -29.16 1.43
CA PHE A 21 3.04 -29.37 0.51
C PHE A 21 4.28 -28.53 0.81
N ASP A 22 4.37 -27.93 2.00
CA ASP A 22 5.53 -27.15 2.40
C ASP A 22 6.76 -28.02 2.73
N ASN A 23 7.86 -27.39 3.13
CA ASN A 23 9.14 -28.06 3.35
C ASN A 23 9.22 -28.92 4.61
N HIS A 24 8.17 -28.97 5.46
CA HIS A 24 8.16 -29.86 6.64
C HIS A 24 8.52 -31.30 6.28
N ARG A 25 8.14 -31.75 5.07
CA ARG A 25 8.41 -33.10 4.55
C ARG A 25 9.88 -33.46 4.50
N PHE A 26 10.74 -32.49 4.44
CA PHE A 26 12.20 -32.66 4.30
C PHE A 26 12.96 -32.15 5.54
N PHE A 27 12.30 -31.48 6.47
CA PHE A 27 12.94 -30.80 7.58
C PHE A 27 13.79 -31.76 8.43
N THR A 28 13.23 -32.87 8.91
CA THR A 28 13.93 -33.82 9.79
C THR A 28 15.20 -34.34 9.15
N GLU A 29 15.20 -34.62 7.84
CA GLU A 29 16.35 -35.18 7.11
C GLU A 29 17.38 -34.11 6.74
N HIS A 30 16.94 -32.88 6.45
CA HIS A 30 17.77 -31.85 5.82
C HIS A 30 18.14 -30.66 6.70
N ALA A 31 17.52 -30.49 7.88
CA ALA A 31 17.68 -29.30 8.72
C ALA A 31 19.14 -28.93 9.00
N GLU A 32 20.00 -29.90 9.38
CA GLU A 32 21.41 -29.60 9.64
C GLU A 32 22.17 -29.15 8.39
N ARG A 33 21.93 -29.83 7.26
CA ARG A 33 22.55 -29.47 5.97
C ARG A 33 22.13 -28.06 5.53
N ASP A 34 20.85 -27.75 5.71
CA ASP A 34 20.27 -26.47 5.27
C ASP A 34 20.79 -25.33 6.16
N VAL A 35 20.81 -25.51 7.50
CA VAL A 35 21.43 -24.56 8.44
C VAL A 35 22.92 -24.34 8.11
N ARG A 36 23.66 -25.42 7.85
CA ARG A 36 25.06 -25.31 7.46
C ARG A 36 25.24 -24.47 6.19
N SER A 37 24.50 -24.80 5.15
CA SER A 37 24.59 -24.12 3.85
C SER A 37 24.25 -22.64 3.97
N TRP A 38 23.19 -22.31 4.72
CA TRP A 38 22.72 -20.98 4.99
C TRP A 38 23.78 -20.14 5.73
N ILE A 39 24.26 -20.62 6.88
CA ILE A 39 25.22 -19.89 7.70
C ILE A 39 26.58 -19.78 7.01
N GLU A 40 27.10 -20.85 6.39
CA GLU A 40 28.39 -20.80 5.70
C GLU A 40 28.38 -19.83 4.52
N ARG A 41 27.22 -19.61 3.86
CA ARG A 41 27.05 -18.61 2.81
C ARG A 41 27.12 -17.17 3.39
N ASP A 42 26.45 -16.91 4.50
CA ASP A 42 26.12 -15.55 4.93
C ASP A 42 26.94 -15.03 6.13
N ARG A 43 27.59 -15.88 6.93
CA ARG A 43 28.30 -15.50 8.16
C ARG A 43 29.48 -14.50 7.98
N ASN A 44 29.92 -14.28 6.76
CA ASN A 44 31.00 -13.31 6.47
C ASN A 44 30.44 -11.93 6.05
N HIS A 45 29.11 -11.76 6.02
CA HIS A 45 28.48 -10.47 5.76
C HIS A 45 28.24 -9.72 7.07
N PRO A 46 28.93 -8.61 7.35
CA PRO A 46 28.83 -7.91 8.63
C PRO A 46 27.47 -7.25 8.85
N CYS A 47 26.62 -7.17 7.85
CA CYS A 47 25.23 -6.71 7.97
C CYS A 47 24.31 -7.75 8.61
N VAL A 48 24.64 -9.05 8.59
CA VAL A 48 23.84 -10.09 9.25
C VAL A 48 24.10 -10.03 10.73
N ILE A 49 23.06 -9.68 11.52
CA ILE A 49 23.14 -9.49 12.97
C ILE A 49 22.33 -10.54 13.73
N MET A 50 21.40 -11.22 13.07
CA MET A 50 20.53 -12.24 13.64
C MET A 50 20.43 -13.46 12.71
N TRP A 51 20.27 -14.62 13.30
CA TRP A 51 19.99 -15.90 12.65
C TRP A 51 18.61 -16.38 13.14
N SER A 52 17.53 -16.08 12.39
CA SER A 52 16.20 -16.59 12.74
C SER A 52 16.08 -18.06 12.35
N ILE A 53 16.01 -18.93 13.36
CA ILE A 53 15.89 -20.37 13.18
C ILE A 53 14.46 -20.84 12.95
N GLY A 54 13.49 -19.92 12.96
CA GLY A 54 12.10 -20.21 12.65
C GLY A 54 11.19 -19.01 12.79
N ASN A 55 10.20 -18.93 11.91
CA ASN A 55 9.14 -17.93 11.94
C ASN A 55 7.77 -18.59 12.13
N GLU A 56 7.03 -18.16 13.18
CA GLU A 56 5.65 -18.62 13.47
C GLU A 56 5.48 -20.15 13.47
N ILE A 57 6.40 -20.83 14.11
CA ILE A 57 6.54 -22.29 14.05
C ILE A 57 5.49 -22.99 14.88
N ASN A 58 4.64 -23.82 14.25
CA ASN A 58 3.60 -24.60 14.90
C ASN A 58 4.13 -25.60 15.95
N ASP A 59 5.38 -26.08 15.82
CA ASP A 59 6.00 -26.99 16.77
C ASP A 59 6.26 -26.32 18.11
N THR A 60 6.44 -25.01 18.18
CA THR A 60 6.82 -24.27 19.40
C THR A 60 5.76 -24.29 20.48
N ILE A 61 4.48 -24.51 20.15
CA ILE A 61 3.40 -24.66 21.13
C ILE A 61 3.33 -26.06 21.76
N ASP A 62 4.14 -27.01 21.28
CA ASP A 62 4.24 -28.34 21.83
C ASP A 62 5.54 -28.52 22.61
N PRO A 63 5.55 -29.42 23.62
CA PRO A 63 6.78 -29.74 24.39
C PRO A 63 7.96 -30.18 23.50
N HIS A 64 7.69 -30.84 22.36
CA HIS A 64 8.71 -31.31 21.43
C HIS A 64 9.44 -30.17 20.71
N GLY A 65 8.79 -29.02 20.50
CA GLY A 65 9.39 -27.85 19.89
C GLY A 65 10.65 -27.35 20.62
N LEU A 66 10.71 -27.54 21.94
CA LEU A 66 11.89 -27.19 22.72
C LEU A 66 13.14 -28.02 22.34
N ASP A 67 12.96 -29.29 22.00
CA ASP A 67 14.09 -30.17 21.59
C ASP A 67 14.57 -29.79 20.18
N ILE A 68 13.64 -29.43 19.28
CA ILE A 68 13.98 -28.92 17.95
C ILE A 68 14.72 -27.59 18.08
N THR A 69 14.21 -26.65 18.89
CA THR A 69 14.86 -25.36 19.14
C THR A 69 16.31 -25.53 19.61
N LYS A 70 16.55 -26.38 20.60
CA LYS A 70 17.91 -26.66 21.11
C LYS A 70 18.81 -27.22 20.02
N ARG A 71 18.31 -28.17 19.23
CA ARG A 71 19.03 -28.77 18.11
C ARG A 71 19.43 -27.72 17.04
N LEU A 72 18.51 -26.87 16.64
CA LEU A 72 18.78 -25.79 15.67
C LEU A 72 19.74 -24.73 16.24
N TYR A 73 19.57 -24.36 17.50
CA TYR A 73 20.49 -23.48 18.22
C TYR A 73 21.93 -24.03 18.22
N GLU A 74 22.10 -25.32 18.52
CA GLU A 74 23.41 -26.00 18.47
C GLU A 74 24.00 -26.01 17.05
N TYR A 75 23.19 -26.18 16.01
CA TYR A 75 23.65 -26.09 14.62
C TYR A 75 24.13 -24.68 14.29
N VAL A 76 23.43 -23.62 14.71
CA VAL A 76 23.90 -22.24 14.52
C VAL A 76 25.26 -22.04 15.17
N LEU A 77 25.43 -22.42 16.44
CA LEU A 77 26.71 -22.29 17.15
C LEU A 77 27.84 -23.11 16.48
N LYS A 78 27.51 -24.27 15.95
CA LYS A 78 28.47 -25.12 15.24
C LYS A 78 28.99 -24.49 13.96
N TYR A 79 28.12 -23.86 13.19
CA TYR A 79 28.47 -23.31 11.86
C TYR A 79 28.80 -21.82 11.87
N ASP A 80 28.45 -21.08 12.94
CA ASP A 80 28.96 -19.75 13.25
C ASP A 80 29.79 -19.72 14.55
N PRO A 81 30.96 -20.39 14.59
CA PRO A 81 31.74 -20.55 15.83
C PRO A 81 32.33 -19.24 16.37
N LYS A 82 32.26 -18.15 15.59
CA LYS A 82 32.68 -16.83 16.04
C LYS A 82 31.55 -16.03 16.70
N GLY A 83 30.33 -16.47 16.56
CA GLY A 83 29.13 -15.76 17.06
C GLY A 83 28.98 -14.40 16.36
N ASN A 84 29.07 -14.37 15.04
CA ASN A 84 28.95 -13.13 14.26
C ASN A 84 27.53 -12.54 14.35
N ALA A 85 26.53 -13.39 14.50
CA ALA A 85 25.12 -12.99 14.69
C ALA A 85 24.44 -13.86 15.75
N ALA A 86 23.42 -13.32 16.40
CA ALA A 86 22.70 -14.00 17.47
C ALA A 86 21.55 -14.86 16.90
N PRO A 87 21.36 -16.11 17.39
CA PRO A 87 20.18 -16.90 17.03
C PRO A 87 18.91 -16.33 17.65
N THR A 88 17.81 -16.34 16.90
CA THR A 88 16.50 -15.84 17.32
C THR A 88 15.37 -16.71 16.76
N ILE A 89 14.13 -16.48 17.23
CA ILE A 89 12.88 -17.03 16.71
C ILE A 89 11.87 -15.89 16.63
N GLY A 90 11.21 -15.71 15.48
CA GLY A 90 10.03 -14.87 15.34
C GLY A 90 8.77 -15.66 15.69
N SER A 91 7.93 -15.16 16.59
CA SER A 91 6.78 -15.93 17.07
C SER A 91 5.53 -15.07 17.30
N ASN A 92 4.42 -15.54 16.73
CA ASN A 92 3.06 -15.10 17.05
C ASN A 92 2.42 -15.88 18.22
N TYR A 93 3.15 -16.89 18.78
CA TYR A 93 2.69 -17.75 19.86
C TYR A 93 3.25 -17.36 21.24
N MET A 94 3.72 -16.13 21.41
CA MET A 94 4.38 -15.70 22.67
C MET A 94 3.49 -15.76 23.91
N GLY A 95 2.16 -15.86 23.75
CA GLY A 95 1.24 -16.16 24.84
C GLY A 95 1.31 -17.61 25.36
N ASP A 96 1.93 -18.55 24.63
CA ASP A 96 2.04 -19.97 25.01
C ASP A 96 3.33 -20.23 25.81
N GLU A 97 3.24 -21.00 26.89
CA GLU A 97 4.40 -21.31 27.77
C GLU A 97 5.48 -22.15 27.06
N ASN A 98 5.12 -23.02 26.10
CA ASN A 98 6.11 -23.81 25.39
C ASN A 98 6.85 -22.94 24.37
N ALA A 99 6.16 -22.01 23.68
CA ALA A 99 6.79 -21.01 22.83
C ALA A 99 7.76 -20.11 23.63
N GLN A 100 7.38 -19.69 24.84
CA GLN A 100 8.27 -18.97 25.74
C GLN A 100 9.51 -19.79 26.13
N LYS A 101 9.38 -21.11 26.36
CA LYS A 101 10.55 -21.99 26.63
C LYS A 101 11.47 -22.09 25.40
N CYS A 102 10.93 -22.08 24.20
CA CYS A 102 11.73 -22.04 22.98
C CYS A 102 12.51 -20.71 22.88
N SER A 103 11.85 -19.58 23.13
CA SER A 103 12.49 -18.26 23.15
C SER A 103 13.52 -18.13 24.29
N ASP A 104 13.32 -18.83 25.43
CA ASP A 104 14.28 -18.87 26.53
C ASP A 104 15.60 -19.57 26.17
N VAL A 105 15.62 -20.42 25.16
CA VAL A 105 16.86 -21.03 24.64
C VAL A 105 17.70 -20.00 23.88
N VAL A 106 17.09 -19.21 23.04
CA VAL A 106 17.79 -18.23 22.19
C VAL A 106 18.04 -16.90 22.88
N LYS A 107 17.24 -16.54 23.88
CA LYS A 107 17.30 -15.29 24.67
C LYS A 107 17.05 -14.01 23.86
N LEU A 108 17.13 -14.05 22.55
CA LEU A 108 16.73 -13.00 21.64
C LEU A 108 15.35 -13.35 21.10
N ALA A 109 14.33 -12.77 21.72
CA ALA A 109 12.93 -13.12 21.51
C ALA A 109 12.26 -12.18 20.52
N GLY A 110 11.90 -12.70 19.34
CA GLY A 110 11.16 -12.01 18.31
C GLY A 110 9.65 -12.17 18.49
N TYR A 111 8.93 -11.06 18.38
CA TYR A 111 7.48 -11.01 18.54
C TYR A 111 6.82 -10.64 17.23
N ASN A 112 5.91 -11.52 16.77
CA ASN A 112 5.03 -11.21 15.64
C ASN A 112 3.67 -10.77 16.21
N TYR A 113 3.30 -9.50 15.99
CA TYR A 113 1.99 -8.91 16.34
C TYR A 113 1.57 -9.07 17.80
N SER A 114 2.53 -9.20 18.71
CA SER A 114 2.31 -9.48 20.14
C SER A 114 2.99 -8.46 21.05
N GLU A 115 3.15 -7.22 20.59
CA GLU A 115 3.82 -6.12 21.30
C GLU A 115 3.18 -5.84 22.68
N TYR A 116 1.91 -6.18 22.85
CA TYR A 116 1.19 -6.03 24.10
C TYR A 116 1.71 -6.94 25.24
N LEU A 117 2.58 -7.92 24.94
CA LEU A 117 3.21 -8.82 25.91
C LEU A 117 4.60 -8.35 26.37
N TYR A 118 5.15 -7.30 25.79
CA TYR A 118 6.53 -6.86 26.05
C TYR A 118 6.80 -6.61 27.54
N ASP A 119 5.97 -5.82 28.21
CA ASP A 119 6.16 -5.47 29.63
C ASP A 119 6.06 -6.70 30.54
N GLU A 120 5.07 -7.59 30.31
CA GLU A 120 4.88 -8.81 31.07
C GLU A 120 6.08 -9.74 30.93
N HIS A 121 6.54 -9.96 29.70
CA HIS A 121 7.64 -10.87 29.45
C HIS A 121 8.99 -10.31 29.85
N HIS A 122 9.20 -9.01 29.76
CA HIS A 122 10.40 -8.38 30.29
C HIS A 122 10.50 -8.54 31.82
N ALA A 123 9.39 -8.41 32.53
CA ALA A 123 9.35 -8.65 33.96
C ALA A 123 9.58 -10.13 34.33
N LYS A 124 9.05 -11.06 33.53
CA LYS A 124 9.15 -12.50 33.72
C LYS A 124 10.53 -13.07 33.36
N TYR A 125 11.13 -12.54 32.31
CA TYR A 125 12.40 -12.98 31.70
C TYR A 125 13.35 -11.79 31.53
N PRO A 126 13.96 -11.28 32.62
CA PRO A 126 14.75 -10.04 32.56
C PRO A 126 16.06 -10.17 31.79
N ASP A 127 16.46 -11.36 31.39
CA ASP A 127 17.63 -11.67 30.58
C ASP A 127 17.30 -11.82 29.07
N TRP A 128 16.03 -11.65 28.69
CA TRP A 128 15.65 -11.64 27.29
C TRP A 128 15.93 -10.27 26.65
N VAL A 129 16.43 -10.33 25.43
CA VAL A 129 16.43 -9.19 24.50
C VAL A 129 15.17 -9.31 23.65
N ILE A 130 14.29 -8.32 23.76
CA ILE A 130 12.97 -8.32 23.10
C ILE A 130 13.02 -7.40 21.88
N TYR A 131 12.44 -7.86 20.77
CA TYR A 131 12.24 -7.05 19.56
C TYR A 131 10.98 -7.48 18.81
N GLY A 132 10.42 -6.58 17.99
CA GLY A 132 9.36 -6.90 17.06
C GLY A 132 9.93 -7.54 15.79
N SER A 133 9.80 -8.85 15.63
CA SER A 133 10.23 -9.54 14.41
C SER A 133 9.27 -9.30 13.25
N GLU A 134 7.98 -9.16 13.53
CA GLU A 134 6.98 -8.65 12.59
C GLU A 134 5.97 -7.77 13.32
N THR A 135 5.74 -6.57 12.82
CA THR A 135 4.83 -5.61 13.42
C THR A 135 3.93 -4.95 12.39
N ALA A 136 2.89 -4.27 12.83
CA ALA A 136 1.88 -3.58 12.03
C ALA A 136 1.01 -4.53 11.21
N SER A 137 1.43 -4.99 10.03
CA SER A 137 0.61 -5.80 9.11
C SER A 137 -0.66 -5.08 8.65
N ALA A 138 -0.51 -3.80 8.30
CA ALA A 138 -1.61 -3.01 7.76
C ALA A 138 -1.53 -2.94 6.23
N VAL A 139 -2.68 -3.09 5.58
CA VAL A 139 -2.79 -3.13 4.12
C VAL A 139 -3.12 -1.75 3.56
N ARG A 140 -2.46 -1.36 2.45
CA ARG A 140 -2.62 -0.03 1.85
C ARG A 140 -2.39 -0.08 0.35
N SER A 141 -3.26 0.58 -0.41
CA SER A 141 -3.06 0.84 -1.84
C SER A 141 -2.56 2.28 -2.01
N ARG A 142 -1.50 2.48 -2.78
CA ARG A 142 -0.96 3.82 -3.04
C ARG A 142 -2.01 4.74 -3.64
N GLY A 143 -2.23 5.91 -3.00
CA GLY A 143 -3.12 6.96 -3.48
C GLY A 143 -4.61 6.62 -3.50
N ILE A 144 -5.05 5.63 -2.73
CA ILE A 144 -6.47 5.29 -2.55
C ILE A 144 -6.88 5.72 -1.15
N TYR A 145 -7.95 6.49 -1.04
CA TYR A 145 -8.39 7.08 0.22
C TYR A 145 -9.85 6.74 0.50
N ARG A 146 -10.12 6.18 1.68
CA ARG A 146 -11.47 5.83 2.17
C ARG A 146 -11.75 6.62 3.44
N PHE A 147 -12.64 7.58 3.34
CA PHE A 147 -13.01 8.47 4.44
C PHE A 147 -14.25 7.97 5.18
N PRO A 148 -14.37 8.26 6.50
CA PRO A 148 -13.41 8.98 7.34
C PRO A 148 -12.21 8.10 7.76
N ALA A 149 -11.09 8.75 8.13
CA ALA A 149 -9.87 8.07 8.52
C ALA A 149 -10.01 7.20 9.79
N GLU A 150 -11.00 7.48 10.62
CA GLU A 150 -11.30 6.71 11.83
C GLU A 150 -12.06 5.40 11.56
N LEU A 151 -12.58 5.22 10.33
CA LEU A 151 -13.35 4.01 10.00
C LEU A 151 -12.39 2.86 9.65
N PRO A 152 -12.35 1.78 10.44
CA PRO A 152 -11.58 0.60 10.07
C PRO A 152 -12.24 -0.09 8.86
N LEU A 153 -11.45 -0.37 7.84
CA LEU A 153 -11.89 -1.00 6.61
C LEU A 153 -10.77 -1.87 6.06
N LEU A 154 -11.02 -3.15 5.77
CA LEU A 154 -10.00 -3.99 5.15
C LEU A 154 -9.80 -3.57 3.69
N THR A 155 -10.87 -3.51 2.92
CA THR A 155 -10.85 -3.23 1.48
C THR A 155 -12.19 -2.69 1.00
N GLY A 156 -12.18 -1.94 -0.11
CA GLY A 156 -13.40 -1.61 -0.85
C GLY A 156 -13.85 -2.74 -1.79
N GLU A 157 -14.99 -2.55 -2.47
CA GLU A 157 -15.50 -3.48 -3.49
C GLU A 157 -14.54 -3.64 -4.68
N ASP A 158 -13.76 -2.62 -4.95
CA ASP A 158 -12.71 -2.60 -5.97
C ASP A 158 -11.42 -3.33 -5.55
N CYS A 159 -11.43 -4.02 -4.42
CA CYS A 159 -10.28 -4.71 -3.82
C CYS A 159 -9.10 -3.78 -3.50
N GLN A 160 -9.32 -2.47 -3.41
CA GLN A 160 -8.30 -1.49 -3.01
C GLN A 160 -8.41 -1.17 -1.51
N CYS A 161 -7.27 -1.04 -0.86
CA CYS A 161 -7.17 -0.71 0.55
C CYS A 161 -6.93 0.80 0.75
N SER A 162 -7.39 1.35 1.88
CA SER A 162 -7.19 2.76 2.17
C SER A 162 -5.75 3.10 2.55
N SER A 163 -5.22 4.22 2.06
CA SER A 163 -3.89 4.75 2.39
C SER A 163 -3.84 5.52 3.71
N LEU A 164 -4.97 5.62 4.44
CA LEU A 164 -5.11 6.43 5.66
C LEU A 164 -4.65 5.74 6.96
N ASP A 165 -3.94 4.61 6.86
CA ASP A 165 -3.53 3.75 8.00
C ASP A 165 -4.72 3.21 8.82
N ASN A 166 -5.87 3.04 8.19
CA ASN A 166 -7.10 2.54 8.78
C ASN A 166 -7.55 1.18 8.23
N SER A 167 -6.78 0.58 7.33
CA SER A 167 -7.03 -0.75 6.78
C SER A 167 -6.10 -1.76 7.44
N VAL A 168 -6.68 -2.67 8.22
CA VAL A 168 -5.93 -3.67 8.98
C VAL A 168 -6.52 -5.06 8.80
N VAL A 169 -5.69 -6.07 8.91
CA VAL A 169 -6.08 -7.49 8.99
C VAL A 169 -6.37 -7.89 10.43
N GLY A 170 -6.96 -9.07 10.63
CA GLY A 170 -7.41 -9.52 11.95
C GLY A 170 -6.31 -9.62 13.02
N TRP A 171 -5.08 -9.92 12.62
CA TRP A 171 -3.92 -10.01 13.52
C TRP A 171 -3.10 -8.73 13.57
N GLY A 172 -3.30 -7.80 12.64
CA GLY A 172 -2.50 -6.60 12.48
C GLY A 172 -2.98 -5.41 13.30
N SER A 173 -2.20 -4.35 13.23
CA SER A 173 -2.54 -3.04 13.78
C SER A 173 -2.07 -1.93 12.84
N SER A 174 -2.55 -0.70 13.06
CA SER A 174 -2.04 0.45 12.32
C SER A 174 -0.54 0.64 12.57
N ALA A 175 0.17 1.19 11.59
CA ALA A 175 1.59 1.49 11.72
C ALA A 175 1.89 2.39 12.93
N MET A 176 1.05 3.40 13.14
CA MET A 176 1.19 4.33 14.26
C MET A 176 1.03 3.64 15.62
N LYS A 177 0.05 2.72 15.75
CA LYS A 177 -0.16 1.98 17.00
C LYS A 177 1.02 1.07 17.29
N SER A 178 1.49 0.32 16.29
CA SER A 178 2.61 -0.61 16.43
C SER A 178 3.91 0.14 16.78
N TRP A 179 4.23 1.21 16.07
CA TRP A 179 5.38 2.04 16.37
C TRP A 179 5.35 2.63 17.79
N ARG A 180 4.17 3.09 18.24
CA ARG A 180 4.02 3.64 19.60
C ARG A 180 4.34 2.61 20.67
N LEU A 181 3.88 1.37 20.52
CA LEU A 181 4.16 0.30 21.49
C LEU A 181 5.66 0.01 21.59
N ASP A 182 6.37 0.02 20.49
CA ASP A 182 7.82 -0.14 20.46
C ASP A 182 8.55 1.09 21.04
N ARG A 183 8.17 2.30 20.60
CA ARG A 183 8.74 3.58 21.11
C ARG A 183 8.65 3.69 22.64
N ASP A 184 7.52 3.30 23.21
CA ASP A 184 7.27 3.45 24.65
C ASP A 184 7.99 2.36 25.46
N CYS A 185 8.47 1.27 24.84
CA CYS A 185 9.23 0.19 25.47
C CYS A 185 10.74 0.42 25.38
N GLN A 186 11.32 1.08 26.39
CA GLN A 186 12.75 1.45 26.40
C GLN A 186 13.74 0.26 26.45
N PHE A 187 13.24 -0.94 26.78
CA PHE A 187 14.03 -2.19 26.82
C PHE A 187 13.96 -3.00 25.51
N CYS A 188 13.10 -2.62 24.56
CA CYS A 188 13.06 -3.24 23.25
C CYS A 188 14.22 -2.75 22.38
N CYS A 189 14.78 -3.62 21.56
CA CYS A 189 15.86 -3.25 20.66
C CYS A 189 15.39 -2.79 19.26
N GLY A 190 14.08 -2.64 19.08
CA GLY A 190 13.46 -2.13 17.85
C GLY A 190 12.51 -3.12 17.21
N GLN A 191 12.07 -2.81 15.97
CA GLN A 191 11.09 -3.61 15.26
C GLN A 191 11.40 -3.73 13.77
N PHE A 192 10.97 -4.85 13.19
CA PHE A 192 10.81 -5.04 11.77
C PHE A 192 9.33 -4.93 11.43
N ILE A 193 9.01 -4.13 10.43
CA ILE A 193 7.62 -3.96 9.99
C ILE A 193 7.25 -5.01 8.93
N TRP A 194 6.04 -5.52 8.98
CA TRP A 194 5.46 -6.29 7.89
C TRP A 194 4.63 -5.37 6.99
N THR A 195 5.15 -4.87 5.84
CA THR A 195 6.47 -5.21 5.28
C THR A 195 7.01 -4.01 4.48
N GLY A 196 8.26 -4.08 4.03
CA GLY A 196 8.89 -3.01 3.25
C GLY A 196 8.24 -2.82 1.88
N PHE A 197 7.97 -3.90 1.16
CA PHE A 197 7.41 -3.89 -0.19
C PHE A 197 6.13 -4.72 -0.27
N ASP A 198 5.22 -4.34 -1.18
CA ASP A 198 4.20 -5.25 -1.65
C ASP A 198 4.85 -6.45 -2.34
N TYR A 199 4.23 -7.62 -2.26
CA TYR A 199 4.81 -8.84 -2.82
C TYR A 199 3.76 -9.74 -3.45
N ILE A 200 4.16 -10.46 -4.50
CA ILE A 200 3.34 -11.41 -5.24
C ILE A 200 3.41 -12.76 -4.54
N GLY A 201 2.28 -13.46 -4.44
CA GLY A 201 2.22 -14.85 -3.98
C GLY A 201 1.26 -15.10 -2.82
N GLU A 202 1.05 -14.17 -1.91
CA GLU A 202 0.14 -14.30 -0.77
C GLU A 202 -0.80 -13.09 -0.73
N PRO A 203 -1.78 -13.03 -1.66
CA PRO A 203 -2.59 -11.84 -1.82
C PRO A 203 -3.45 -11.54 -0.59
N THR A 204 -3.36 -10.30 -0.15
CA THR A 204 -4.24 -9.74 0.89
C THR A 204 -4.65 -8.33 0.47
N PRO A 205 -5.92 -8.10 0.08
CA PRO A 205 -7.06 -9.03 0.08
C PRO A 205 -6.89 -10.20 -0.90
N TYR A 206 -7.55 -11.33 -0.61
CA TYR A 206 -7.38 -12.59 -1.37
C TYR A 206 -7.67 -12.46 -2.88
N ASN A 207 -8.60 -11.61 -3.27
CA ASN A 207 -9.02 -11.43 -4.67
C ASN A 207 -8.09 -10.51 -5.49
N THR A 208 -6.86 -10.30 -5.04
CA THR A 208 -5.83 -9.53 -5.75
C THR A 208 -4.67 -10.41 -6.17
N LYS A 209 -3.73 -9.88 -6.96
CA LYS A 209 -2.55 -10.66 -7.39
C LYS A 209 -1.38 -10.61 -6.41
N ASN A 210 -1.38 -9.65 -5.47
CA ASN A 210 -0.31 -9.44 -4.48
C ASN A 210 -0.85 -8.85 -3.19
N SER A 211 -0.05 -8.94 -2.12
CA SER A 211 -0.33 -8.32 -0.83
C SER A 211 -0.06 -6.83 -0.84
N TYR A 212 -0.88 -6.09 -0.09
CA TYR A 212 -0.78 -4.63 0.09
C TYR A 212 -0.06 -4.20 1.38
N PHE A 213 0.67 -5.09 2.05
CA PHE A 213 1.34 -4.79 3.32
C PHE A 213 2.52 -3.82 3.21
N GLY A 214 3.09 -3.68 2.02
CA GLY A 214 4.26 -2.84 1.78
C GLY A 214 4.05 -1.37 2.14
N ILE A 215 5.11 -0.74 2.64
CA ILE A 215 5.19 0.73 2.71
C ILE A 215 5.58 1.34 1.35
N VAL A 216 6.07 0.47 0.45
CA VAL A 216 6.39 0.74 -0.96
C VAL A 216 5.62 -0.29 -1.79
N ASP A 217 5.07 0.12 -2.93
CA ASP A 217 4.36 -0.78 -3.82
C ASP A 217 5.30 -1.66 -4.67
N THR A 218 4.76 -2.58 -5.49
CA THR A 218 5.56 -3.47 -6.34
C THR A 218 6.38 -2.72 -7.40
N ALA A 219 5.94 -1.53 -7.80
CA ALA A 219 6.67 -0.67 -8.74
C ALA A 219 7.79 0.16 -8.08
N GLY A 220 7.96 0.06 -6.75
CA GLY A 220 8.95 0.82 -6.01
C GLY A 220 8.50 2.23 -5.60
N PHE A 221 7.23 2.59 -5.79
CA PHE A 221 6.73 3.89 -5.37
C PHE A 221 6.35 3.89 -3.88
N PRO A 222 6.82 4.88 -3.09
CA PRO A 222 6.42 5.05 -1.71
C PRO A 222 4.91 5.26 -1.59
N LYS A 223 4.29 4.59 -0.60
CA LYS A 223 2.94 4.90 -0.14
C LYS A 223 3.01 5.99 0.94
N ASP A 224 1.88 6.61 1.27
CA ASP A 224 1.87 7.70 2.26
C ASP A 224 2.48 7.30 3.60
N ILE A 225 2.26 6.07 4.03
CA ILE A 225 2.80 5.54 5.29
C ILE A 225 4.34 5.44 5.33
N TYR A 226 5.01 5.39 4.20
CA TYR A 226 6.47 5.50 4.13
C TYR A 226 6.95 6.79 4.77
N TYR A 227 6.23 7.90 4.55
CA TYR A 227 6.57 9.21 5.11
C TYR A 227 6.24 9.29 6.60
N PHE A 228 5.26 8.52 7.11
CA PHE A 228 5.07 8.36 8.54
C PHE A 228 6.31 7.74 9.19
N TYR A 229 6.75 6.57 8.73
CA TYR A 229 7.95 5.93 9.26
C TYR A 229 9.19 6.82 9.11
N GLN A 230 9.34 7.51 7.98
CA GLN A 230 10.43 8.47 7.81
C GLN A 230 10.36 9.61 8.83
N SER A 231 9.17 10.09 9.19
CA SER A 231 9.01 11.18 10.17
C SER A 231 9.37 10.77 11.60
N VAL A 232 9.19 9.49 11.95
CA VAL A 232 9.48 8.99 13.30
C VAL A 232 10.86 8.32 13.43
N TRP A 233 11.47 7.87 12.33
CA TRP A 233 12.76 7.19 12.33
C TRP A 233 13.94 8.11 11.98
N VAL A 234 13.69 9.20 11.25
CA VAL A 234 14.76 10.08 10.77
C VAL A 234 14.73 11.41 11.52
N SER A 235 15.86 11.79 12.09
CA SER A 235 15.95 13.09 12.79
C SER A 235 15.81 14.25 11.80
N PRO A 236 15.23 15.39 12.21
CA PRO A 236 15.10 16.57 11.35
C PRO A 236 16.43 17.18 10.91
N GLU A 237 17.54 16.89 11.62
CA GLU A 237 18.89 17.30 11.23
C GLU A 237 19.40 16.50 10.04
N GLN A 238 18.99 15.24 9.90
CA GLN A 238 19.35 14.38 8.77
C GLN A 238 18.46 14.66 7.57
N LYS A 239 17.13 14.71 7.79
CA LYS A 239 16.15 14.99 6.75
C LYS A 239 14.88 15.59 7.33
N LYS A 240 14.49 16.75 6.83
CA LYS A 240 13.19 17.35 7.12
C LYS A 240 12.11 16.60 6.36
N VAL A 241 11.15 16.07 7.09
CA VAL A 241 10.00 15.32 6.54
C VAL A 241 8.75 16.17 6.70
N LEU A 242 8.03 16.33 5.59
CA LEU A 242 6.72 16.96 5.55
C LEU A 242 5.94 16.30 4.40
N HIS A 243 4.78 15.70 4.70
CA HIS A 243 3.98 15.01 3.71
C HIS A 243 2.48 15.14 3.98
N ILE A 244 1.76 15.58 2.95
CA ILE A 244 0.30 15.73 2.97
C ILE A 244 -0.35 14.42 2.51
N VAL A 245 -1.35 13.97 3.26
CA VAL A 245 -2.22 12.84 2.89
C VAL A 245 -3.66 13.35 2.88
N PRO A 246 -4.39 13.20 1.78
CA PRO A 246 -4.08 12.55 0.51
C PRO A 246 -2.96 13.23 -0.29
N SER A 247 -2.22 12.45 -1.08
CA SER A 247 -1.11 12.93 -1.91
C SER A 247 -1.55 13.65 -3.22
N TYR A 248 -2.83 13.91 -3.37
CA TYR A 248 -3.43 14.76 -4.40
C TYR A 248 -4.64 15.51 -3.83
N TRP A 249 -5.02 16.61 -4.45
CA TRP A 249 -6.14 17.45 -4.03
C TRP A 249 -7.16 17.60 -5.16
N ASP A 250 -7.95 16.52 -5.35
CA ASP A 250 -9.00 16.43 -6.37
C ASP A 250 -10.11 15.48 -5.91
N PHE A 251 -11.21 16.06 -5.41
CA PHE A 251 -12.34 15.35 -4.80
C PHE A 251 -13.66 15.99 -5.22
N ILE A 252 -14.78 15.53 -4.66
CA ILE A 252 -16.10 16.10 -4.92
C ILE A 252 -16.24 17.40 -4.15
N PRO A 253 -16.64 18.52 -4.78
CA PRO A 253 -16.85 19.79 -4.07
C PRO A 253 -17.74 19.64 -2.83
N GLY A 254 -17.24 20.10 -1.69
CA GLY A 254 -17.90 20.00 -0.39
C GLY A 254 -17.78 18.67 0.33
N GLN A 255 -17.13 17.67 -0.26
CA GLN A 255 -16.77 16.41 0.41
C GLN A 255 -15.84 16.73 1.59
N GLU A 256 -16.12 16.17 2.77
CA GLU A 256 -15.21 16.28 3.92
C GLU A 256 -14.03 15.32 3.73
N ILE A 257 -12.83 15.87 3.72
CA ILE A 257 -11.57 15.16 3.53
C ILE A 257 -10.79 15.15 4.83
N ASP A 258 -10.38 13.99 5.29
CA ASP A 258 -9.38 13.85 6.34
C ASP A 258 -8.00 14.14 5.75
N VAL A 259 -7.45 15.30 6.10
CA VAL A 259 -6.09 15.70 5.73
C VAL A 259 -5.16 15.36 6.87
N LEU A 260 -4.27 14.40 6.64
CA LEU A 260 -3.26 13.98 7.59
C LEU A 260 -1.90 14.56 7.17
N ILE A 261 -1.08 14.95 8.15
CA ILE A 261 0.27 15.43 7.89
C ILE A 261 1.27 14.56 8.66
N TYR A 262 2.17 13.92 7.93
CA TYR A 262 3.32 13.22 8.52
C TYR A 262 4.54 14.13 8.48
N SER A 263 5.11 14.41 9.64
CA SER A 263 6.23 15.36 9.73
C SER A 263 7.06 15.16 10.99
N ASN A 264 8.36 15.42 10.91
CA ASN A 264 9.26 15.59 12.06
C ASN A 264 9.53 17.08 12.41
N ALA A 265 8.67 17.99 11.93
CA ALA A 265 8.66 19.39 12.35
C ALA A 265 8.12 19.52 13.78
N ARG A 266 8.39 20.66 14.45
CA ARG A 266 7.81 20.99 15.77
C ARG A 266 6.34 21.38 15.67
N ASN A 267 5.98 22.07 14.59
CA ASN A 267 4.64 22.54 14.33
C ASN A 267 4.37 22.52 12.82
N VAL A 268 3.14 22.23 12.46
CA VAL A 268 2.65 22.33 11.08
C VAL A 268 1.43 23.25 11.02
N GLU A 269 1.32 24.03 9.95
CA GLU A 269 0.13 24.86 9.68
C GLU A 269 -0.40 24.55 8.28
N LEU A 270 -1.70 24.26 8.21
CA LEU A 270 -2.41 23.92 6.97
C LEU A 270 -3.17 25.12 6.43
N PHE A 271 -3.09 25.33 5.12
CA PHE A 271 -3.75 26.39 4.39
C PHE A 271 -4.56 25.83 3.22
N LEU A 272 -5.77 26.33 3.02
CA LEU A 272 -6.57 26.11 1.83
C LEU A 272 -6.83 27.46 1.14
N ASN A 273 -6.44 27.60 -0.12
CA ASN A 273 -6.59 28.81 -0.91
C ASN A 273 -6.03 30.07 -0.20
N GLY A 274 -4.87 29.91 0.47
CA GLY A 274 -4.20 30.96 1.23
C GLY A 274 -4.80 31.29 2.59
N LYS A 275 -5.92 30.68 2.97
CA LYS A 275 -6.55 30.84 4.30
C LYS A 275 -6.06 29.72 5.22
N SER A 276 -5.58 30.08 6.42
CA SER A 276 -5.23 29.11 7.45
C SER A 276 -6.45 28.30 7.89
N ILE A 277 -6.32 26.99 7.87
CA ILE A 277 -7.29 26.02 8.39
C ILE A 277 -7.00 25.75 9.86
N GLY A 278 -5.72 25.76 10.26
CA GLY A 278 -5.28 25.52 11.62
C GLY A 278 -3.83 25.14 11.71
N SER A 279 -3.33 25.01 12.92
CA SER A 279 -1.99 24.55 13.22
C SER A 279 -2.02 23.39 14.22
N HIS A 280 -0.99 22.55 14.19
CA HIS A 280 -0.84 21.39 15.08
C HIS A 280 0.61 21.28 15.56
N VAL A 281 0.79 21.12 16.88
CA VAL A 281 2.09 20.86 17.49
C VAL A 281 2.40 19.37 17.38
N MET A 282 3.51 19.02 16.76
CA MET A 282 3.95 17.63 16.57
C MET A 282 4.70 17.15 17.81
N GLU A 283 4.16 16.16 18.51
CA GLU A 283 4.75 15.57 19.72
C GLU A 283 5.03 14.08 19.48
N LEU A 284 5.97 13.78 18.55
CA LEU A 284 6.25 12.42 18.09
C LEU A 284 6.74 11.47 19.20
N GLU A 285 7.40 12.02 20.23
CA GLU A 285 7.99 11.23 21.31
C GLU A 285 6.98 10.85 22.42
N THR A 286 5.91 11.61 22.58
CA THR A 286 5.01 11.49 23.74
C THR A 286 3.54 11.32 23.38
N SER A 287 3.12 11.80 22.19
CA SER A 287 1.73 11.72 21.75
C SER A 287 1.29 10.30 21.37
N GLN A 288 0.00 10.04 21.56
CA GLN A 288 -0.64 8.85 21.01
C GLN A 288 -0.91 8.96 19.51
N ASP A 289 -1.14 10.17 19.03
CA ASP A 289 -1.32 10.50 17.60
C ASP A 289 -0.09 11.28 17.12
N MET A 290 0.74 10.66 16.29
CA MET A 290 2.00 11.19 15.79
C MET A 290 1.83 11.82 14.39
N ARG A 291 0.66 12.35 14.12
CA ARG A 291 0.32 13.07 12.88
C ARG A 291 -0.56 14.28 13.22
N ALA A 292 -0.53 15.29 12.38
CA ALA A 292 -1.60 16.30 12.41
C ALA A 292 -2.80 15.79 11.61
N HIS A 293 -4.01 16.06 12.08
CA HIS A 293 -5.25 15.65 11.45
C HIS A 293 -6.21 16.82 11.37
N PHE A 294 -6.66 17.12 10.14
CA PHE A 294 -7.62 18.19 9.85
C PHE A 294 -8.78 17.63 9.03
N LYS A 295 -10.01 18.00 9.35
CA LYS A 295 -11.19 17.73 8.52
C LYS A 295 -11.48 18.95 7.67
N VAL A 296 -11.31 18.82 6.36
CA VAL A 296 -11.34 19.93 5.42
C VAL A 296 -12.38 19.65 4.33
N PRO A 297 -13.45 20.45 4.21
CA PRO A 297 -14.32 20.37 3.05
C PRO A 297 -13.52 20.67 1.78
N PHE A 298 -13.62 19.80 0.78
CA PHE A 298 -12.91 20.00 -0.47
C PHE A 298 -13.44 21.23 -1.20
N GLU A 299 -12.53 22.14 -1.50
CA GLU A 299 -12.69 23.27 -2.42
C GLU A 299 -11.54 23.21 -3.44
N PRO A 300 -11.83 23.36 -4.76
CA PRO A 300 -10.79 23.43 -5.75
C PRO A 300 -9.80 24.58 -5.47
N GLY A 301 -8.51 24.34 -5.76
CA GLY A 301 -7.47 25.33 -5.57
C GLY A 301 -6.18 24.77 -5.01
N VAL A 302 -5.66 25.40 -3.96
CA VAL A 302 -4.32 25.13 -3.41
C VAL A 302 -4.42 24.69 -1.96
N LEU A 303 -4.05 23.45 -1.67
CA LEU A 303 -3.81 22.96 -0.32
C LEU A 303 -2.31 23.06 -0.05
N ARG A 304 -1.90 23.75 1.03
CA ARG A 304 -0.51 23.94 1.40
C ARG A 304 -0.31 23.67 2.88
N VAL A 305 0.74 22.93 3.22
CA VAL A 305 1.23 22.81 4.59
C VAL A 305 2.57 23.51 4.73
N VAL A 306 2.81 24.13 5.88
CA VAL A 306 4.11 24.69 6.29
C VAL A 306 4.54 23.99 7.56
N GLY A 307 5.74 23.41 7.55
CA GLY A 307 6.38 22.81 8.72
C GLY A 307 7.44 23.74 9.28
N HIS A 308 7.38 23.99 10.61
CA HIS A 308 8.34 24.82 11.35
C HIS A 308 9.24 23.90 12.18
N PHE A 309 10.55 23.95 11.96
CA PHE A 309 11.53 23.07 12.59
C PHE A 309 12.22 23.70 13.79
N ALA A 310 12.85 22.87 14.63
CA ALA A 310 13.52 23.30 15.85
C ALA A 310 14.69 24.26 15.59
N ASP A 311 15.32 24.16 14.43
CA ASP A 311 16.43 25.03 13.98
C ASP A 311 15.97 26.40 13.47
N GLY A 312 14.67 26.69 13.52
CA GLY A 312 14.05 27.91 13.02
C GLY A 312 13.81 27.94 11.52
N SER A 313 14.11 26.85 10.80
CA SER A 313 13.84 26.74 9.37
C SER A 313 12.39 26.32 9.11
N GLU A 314 11.93 26.57 7.88
CA GLU A 314 10.64 26.17 7.39
C GLU A 314 10.78 25.32 6.12
N CYS A 315 9.84 24.42 5.88
CA CYS A 315 9.59 23.83 4.58
C CYS A 315 8.10 23.81 4.28
N SER A 316 7.73 23.65 3.02
CA SER A 316 6.33 23.57 2.64
C SER A 316 6.12 22.52 1.56
N GLU A 317 4.96 21.87 1.62
CA GLU A 317 4.43 21.02 0.55
C GLU A 317 3.13 21.63 0.05
N VAL A 318 2.91 21.54 -1.27
CA VAL A 318 1.79 22.19 -1.95
C VAL A 318 1.13 21.20 -2.91
N LEU A 319 -0.17 21.05 -2.78
CA LEU A 319 -1.01 20.31 -3.71
C LEU A 319 -1.96 21.28 -4.41
N HIS A 320 -2.14 21.07 -5.71
CA HIS A 320 -3.09 21.83 -6.51
C HIS A 320 -4.19 20.90 -7.01
N THR A 321 -5.40 21.43 -7.14
CA THR A 321 -6.44 20.75 -7.91
C THR A 321 -6.09 20.83 -9.37
N PRO A 322 -5.83 19.69 -10.06
CA PRO A 322 -5.50 19.68 -11.47
C PRO A 322 -6.75 19.82 -12.34
N ALA A 323 -6.55 20.20 -13.59
CA ALA A 323 -7.48 19.93 -14.67
C ALA A 323 -7.24 18.50 -15.25
N ASP A 324 -7.95 18.15 -16.33
CA ASP A 324 -7.74 16.87 -17.00
C ASP A 324 -6.29 16.70 -17.47
N PRO A 325 -5.76 15.46 -17.51
CA PRO A 325 -4.43 15.18 -18.04
C PRO A 325 -4.28 15.72 -19.46
N ALA A 326 -3.16 16.42 -19.74
CA ALA A 326 -2.87 17.03 -21.03
C ALA A 326 -1.55 16.57 -21.64
N ALA A 327 -0.55 16.22 -20.81
CA ALA A 327 0.75 15.80 -21.27
C ALA A 327 1.31 14.65 -20.41
N VAL A 328 2.10 13.77 -21.05
CA VAL A 328 2.91 12.76 -20.36
C VAL A 328 4.21 13.39 -19.90
N VAL A 329 4.73 12.96 -18.75
CA VAL A 329 6.03 13.39 -18.20
C VAL A 329 6.87 12.16 -17.88
N LEU A 330 8.16 12.21 -18.21
CA LEU A 330 9.16 11.18 -17.95
C LEU A 330 10.24 11.72 -17.03
N THR A 331 10.59 10.95 -16.00
CA THR A 331 11.72 11.26 -15.10
C THR A 331 12.53 9.97 -14.86
N SER A 332 13.84 10.00 -14.99
CA SER A 332 14.71 8.85 -14.75
C SER A 332 15.52 9.03 -13.49
N ASP A 333 15.80 7.92 -12.80
CA ASP A 333 16.71 7.87 -11.64
C ASP A 333 18.17 8.11 -12.03
N LYS A 334 18.54 7.89 -13.29
CA LYS A 334 19.88 8.16 -13.84
C LYS A 334 19.80 8.53 -15.34
N GLU A 335 20.80 9.26 -15.80
CA GLU A 335 20.92 9.66 -17.20
C GLU A 335 21.90 8.78 -18.00
N THR A 336 22.82 8.10 -17.29
CA THR A 336 23.86 7.26 -17.89
C THR A 336 23.83 5.86 -17.33
N LEU A 337 23.89 4.87 -18.22
CA LEU A 337 23.96 3.45 -17.92
C LEU A 337 25.32 2.87 -18.34
N LEU A 338 25.73 1.76 -17.76
CA LEU A 338 26.82 0.93 -18.28
C LEU A 338 26.28 0.05 -19.41
N ALA A 339 27.01 -0.01 -20.54
CA ALA A 339 26.65 -0.87 -21.66
C ALA A 339 27.08 -2.34 -21.39
N ASP A 340 26.55 -2.91 -20.30
CA ASP A 340 26.86 -4.26 -19.84
C ASP A 340 25.72 -5.26 -20.09
N GLY A 341 24.63 -4.82 -20.69
CA GLY A 341 23.44 -5.62 -20.96
C GLY A 341 22.64 -5.98 -19.71
N ARG A 342 22.83 -5.27 -18.58
CA ARG A 342 22.22 -5.53 -17.27
C ARG A 342 21.85 -4.25 -16.51
N ASP A 343 22.55 -3.16 -16.76
CA ASP A 343 22.29 -1.91 -16.06
C ASP A 343 20.92 -1.34 -16.48
N ILE A 344 20.10 -1.00 -15.49
CA ILE A 344 18.70 -0.61 -15.67
C ILE A 344 18.51 0.83 -15.17
N ALA A 345 17.89 1.66 -16.01
CA ALA A 345 17.31 2.93 -15.59
C ALA A 345 15.82 2.72 -15.25
N PHE A 346 15.40 3.30 -14.12
CA PHE A 346 14.01 3.32 -13.69
C PHE A 346 13.38 4.64 -14.13
N VAL A 347 12.49 4.56 -15.11
CA VAL A 347 11.82 5.73 -15.68
C VAL A 347 10.41 5.83 -15.12
N GLU A 348 10.20 6.81 -14.23
CA GLU A 348 8.87 7.17 -13.75
C GLU A 348 8.09 7.90 -14.86
N ILE A 349 6.85 7.48 -15.06
CA ILE A 349 5.92 8.06 -16.02
C ILE A 349 4.73 8.60 -15.24
N SER A 350 4.40 9.86 -15.49
CA SER A 350 3.26 10.54 -14.89
C SER A 350 2.55 11.43 -15.90
N THR A 351 1.52 12.13 -15.49
CA THR A 351 0.82 13.11 -16.32
C THR A 351 0.67 14.44 -15.62
N VAL A 352 0.63 15.50 -16.42
CA VAL A 352 0.30 16.85 -15.98
C VAL A 352 -0.87 17.40 -16.77
N ASP A 353 -1.57 18.38 -16.19
CA ASP A 353 -2.62 19.12 -16.87
C ASP A 353 -2.05 20.21 -17.81
N VAL A 354 -2.94 20.99 -18.44
CA VAL A 354 -2.56 22.10 -19.34
C VAL A 354 -1.75 23.21 -18.68
N ASN A 355 -1.74 23.29 -17.35
CA ASN A 355 -0.98 24.24 -16.55
C ASN A 355 0.32 23.66 -16.00
N GLY A 356 0.64 22.40 -16.30
CA GLY A 356 1.79 21.69 -15.78
C GLY A 356 1.59 21.15 -14.35
N ILE A 357 0.35 21.10 -13.85
CA ILE A 357 0.03 20.57 -12.52
C ILE A 357 -0.05 19.04 -12.59
N PRO A 358 0.64 18.30 -11.69
CA PRO A 358 0.56 16.84 -11.65
C PRO A 358 -0.87 16.32 -11.41
N VAL A 359 -1.30 15.32 -12.18
CA VAL A 359 -2.61 14.68 -12.01
C VAL A 359 -2.43 13.37 -11.24
N GLY A 360 -2.46 13.47 -9.92
CA GLY A 360 -2.11 12.37 -8.99
C GLY A 360 -3.12 11.20 -8.97
N ASN A 361 -4.30 11.37 -9.55
CA ASN A 361 -5.33 10.32 -9.69
C ASN A 361 -5.51 9.84 -11.14
N ALA A 362 -4.61 10.23 -12.07
CA ALA A 362 -4.68 9.81 -13.46
C ALA A 362 -4.57 8.28 -13.61
N ARG A 363 -5.29 7.74 -14.62
CA ARG A 363 -5.36 6.30 -14.93
C ARG A 363 -5.17 6.02 -16.42
N ASN A 364 -4.68 6.99 -17.19
CA ASN A 364 -4.45 6.87 -18.63
C ASN A 364 -3.57 5.66 -18.93
N ARG A 365 -3.88 4.95 -20.02
CA ARG A 365 -3.00 3.90 -20.56
C ARG A 365 -1.85 4.55 -21.31
N ILE A 366 -0.64 4.23 -20.88
CA ILE A 366 0.57 4.74 -21.50
C ILE A 366 1.21 3.64 -22.34
N ARG A 367 1.58 3.97 -23.56
CA ARG A 367 2.44 3.14 -24.41
C ARG A 367 3.87 3.65 -24.32
N VAL A 368 4.82 2.73 -24.21
CA VAL A 368 6.25 3.03 -24.06
C VAL A 368 7.04 2.36 -25.17
N GLU A 369 7.84 3.14 -25.87
CA GLU A 369 8.77 2.69 -26.90
C GLU A 369 10.20 3.02 -26.45
N VAL A 370 11.11 2.05 -26.59
CA VAL A 370 12.54 2.24 -26.31
C VAL A 370 13.32 1.89 -27.58
N SER A 371 14.23 2.77 -27.98
CA SER A 371 15.07 2.58 -29.17
C SER A 371 16.52 2.99 -28.90
N GLY A 372 17.43 2.60 -29.82
CA GLY A 372 18.87 2.84 -29.68
C GLY A 372 19.58 1.76 -28.86
N ALA A 373 20.47 2.18 -27.96
CA ALA A 373 21.33 1.28 -27.16
C ALA A 373 20.63 0.72 -25.91
N GLY A 374 19.31 0.69 -25.87
CA GLY A 374 18.51 0.17 -24.75
C GLY A 374 17.29 -0.61 -25.20
N ARG A 375 16.64 -1.28 -24.23
CA ARG A 375 15.39 -2.01 -24.45
C ARG A 375 14.43 -1.85 -23.26
N LEU A 376 13.14 -1.92 -23.52
CA LEU A 376 12.13 -2.00 -22.47
C LEU A 376 12.14 -3.41 -21.87
N VAL A 377 12.36 -3.53 -20.55
CA VAL A 377 12.36 -4.80 -19.83
C VAL A 377 10.98 -5.11 -19.27
N GLY A 378 10.27 -4.09 -18.83
CA GLY A 378 8.92 -4.26 -18.30
C GLY A 378 8.31 -2.95 -17.81
N LEU A 379 7.03 -3.05 -17.46
CA LEU A 379 6.21 -1.98 -16.90
C LEU A 379 5.51 -2.45 -15.64
N ASP A 380 5.51 -1.63 -14.58
CA ASP A 380 4.74 -1.87 -13.37
C ASP A 380 4.13 -0.56 -12.84
N ASN A 381 2.88 -0.61 -12.41
CA ASN A 381 2.16 0.53 -11.84
C ASN A 381 1.86 0.39 -10.33
N GLY A 382 2.20 -0.76 -9.72
CA GLY A 382 1.94 -1.03 -8.31
C GLY A 382 0.49 -1.38 -7.98
N ASP A 383 -0.40 -1.51 -8.96
CA ASP A 383 -1.81 -1.86 -8.77
C ASP A 383 -1.98 -3.38 -8.66
N SER A 384 -2.40 -3.87 -7.48
CA SER A 384 -2.65 -5.29 -7.23
C SER A 384 -3.85 -5.85 -7.99
N THR A 385 -4.70 -4.99 -8.56
CA THR A 385 -5.86 -5.40 -9.36
C THR A 385 -5.61 -5.34 -10.86
N ASP A 386 -4.42 -4.89 -11.27
CA ASP A 386 -4.03 -4.81 -12.67
C ASP A 386 -3.31 -6.10 -13.12
N TYR A 387 -3.94 -6.88 -13.99
CA TYR A 387 -3.43 -8.13 -14.53
C TYR A 387 -2.77 -7.99 -15.91
N ASP A 388 -2.50 -6.77 -16.37
CA ASP A 388 -1.73 -6.54 -17.60
C ASP A 388 -0.35 -7.20 -17.50
N SER A 389 0.18 -7.64 -18.66
CA SER A 389 1.52 -8.26 -18.70
C SER A 389 2.61 -7.26 -18.30
N TYR A 390 3.46 -7.65 -17.35
CA TYR A 390 4.65 -6.86 -17.00
C TYR A 390 5.63 -6.69 -18.18
N LYS A 391 5.60 -7.61 -19.14
CA LYS A 391 6.47 -7.61 -20.33
C LYS A 391 5.83 -6.95 -21.56
N GLY A 392 4.68 -6.31 -21.37
CA GLY A 392 4.02 -5.53 -22.42
C GLY A 392 4.73 -4.21 -22.72
N ASP A 393 4.30 -3.54 -23.76
CA ASP A 393 4.76 -2.21 -24.16
C ASP A 393 3.83 -1.09 -23.69
N ASN A 394 2.74 -1.43 -23.02
CA ASN A 394 1.77 -0.48 -22.50
C ASN A 394 1.17 -0.94 -21.18
N ARG A 395 0.80 0.01 -20.33
CA ARG A 395 0.12 -0.21 -19.07
C ARG A 395 -0.58 1.08 -18.63
N ARG A 396 -1.65 0.98 -17.84
CA ARG A 396 -2.30 2.16 -17.27
C ARG A 396 -1.46 2.77 -16.14
N LEU A 397 -1.63 4.05 -15.91
CA LEU A 397 -1.20 4.68 -14.66
C LEU A 397 -2.06 4.15 -13.50
N PHE A 398 -1.45 4.03 -12.34
CA PHE A 398 -2.16 3.81 -11.08
C PHE A 398 -1.81 4.93 -10.09
N SER A 399 -2.85 5.64 -9.64
CA SER A 399 -2.68 6.86 -8.83
C SER A 399 -1.58 7.76 -9.40
N GLY A 400 -1.75 8.09 -10.70
CA GLY A 400 -0.92 9.01 -11.46
C GLY A 400 0.48 8.52 -11.85
N LYS A 401 0.86 7.26 -11.57
CA LYS A 401 2.22 6.77 -11.80
C LYS A 401 2.30 5.43 -12.52
N LEU A 402 3.36 5.26 -13.30
CA LEU A 402 3.79 4.02 -13.93
C LEU A 402 5.33 3.99 -13.96
N LEU A 403 5.93 2.84 -13.73
CA LEU A 403 7.36 2.63 -13.86
C LEU A 403 7.67 1.88 -15.15
N ALA A 404 8.63 2.38 -15.93
CA ALA A 404 9.25 1.67 -17.03
C ALA A 404 10.70 1.30 -16.65
N MET A 405 11.06 0.03 -16.83
CA MET A 405 12.42 -0.47 -16.62
C MET A 405 13.13 -0.55 -17.98
N VAL A 406 14.16 0.27 -18.15
CA VAL A 406 14.93 0.41 -19.40
C VAL A 406 16.33 -0.14 -19.17
N GLU A 407 16.67 -1.25 -19.83
CA GLU A 407 17.95 -1.92 -19.71
C GLU A 407 18.87 -1.54 -20.86
N SER A 408 20.17 -1.36 -20.58
CA SER A 408 21.19 -1.14 -21.59
C SER A 408 21.42 -2.36 -22.47
N THR A 409 21.89 -2.17 -23.69
CA THR A 409 22.48 -3.23 -24.52
C THR A 409 23.99 -3.36 -24.24
N LEU A 410 24.66 -4.29 -24.92
CA LEU A 410 26.12 -4.41 -24.86
C LEU A 410 26.83 -3.36 -25.73
N GLU A 411 26.11 -2.67 -26.59
CA GLU A 411 26.64 -1.61 -27.44
C GLU A 411 26.36 -0.26 -26.81
N PRO A 412 27.39 0.56 -26.52
CA PRO A 412 27.18 1.90 -25.97
C PRO A 412 26.54 2.84 -26.99
N GLY A 413 25.74 3.77 -26.51
CA GLY A 413 25.10 4.75 -27.38
C GLY A 413 23.92 5.48 -26.73
N GLU A 414 23.20 6.25 -27.53
CA GLU A 414 21.99 6.94 -27.12
C GLU A 414 20.83 5.94 -26.95
N ILE A 415 20.03 6.14 -25.91
CA ILE A 415 18.80 5.43 -25.62
C ILE A 415 17.67 6.46 -25.65
N THR A 416 16.68 6.26 -26.50
CA THR A 416 15.49 7.10 -26.55
C THR A 416 14.30 6.36 -25.96
N VAL A 417 13.69 6.93 -24.92
CA VAL A 417 12.45 6.46 -24.31
C VAL A 417 11.34 7.41 -24.71
N ARG A 418 10.30 6.89 -25.35
CA ARG A 418 9.14 7.66 -25.79
C ARG A 418 7.89 7.08 -25.13
N ALA A 419 7.09 7.94 -24.46
CA ALA A 419 5.84 7.54 -23.84
C ALA A 419 4.69 8.42 -24.33
N TYR A 420 3.56 7.79 -24.64
CA TYR A 420 2.40 8.48 -25.18
C TYR A 420 1.09 7.80 -24.77
N SER A 421 0.03 8.58 -24.76
CA SER A 421 -1.35 8.16 -24.53
C SER A 421 -2.27 8.93 -25.47
N GLU A 422 -3.44 8.37 -25.77
CA GLU A 422 -4.41 9.03 -26.63
C GLU A 422 -4.87 10.37 -26.02
N GLY A 423 -4.83 11.41 -26.82
CA GLY A 423 -5.27 12.75 -26.40
C GLY A 423 -4.30 13.52 -25.52
N LEU A 424 -3.12 12.95 -25.19
CA LEU A 424 -2.08 13.62 -24.41
C LEU A 424 -0.89 13.99 -25.29
N GLU A 425 -0.18 15.06 -24.91
CA GLU A 425 1.11 15.38 -25.49
C GLU A 425 2.13 14.28 -25.14
N THR A 426 2.86 13.81 -26.16
CA THR A 426 3.86 12.75 -26.05
C THR A 426 5.11 13.27 -25.34
N ALA A 427 5.71 12.46 -24.47
CA ALA A 427 7.01 12.72 -23.87
C ALA A 427 8.13 11.90 -24.51
N GLU A 428 9.32 12.48 -24.58
CA GLU A 428 10.56 11.82 -25.01
C GLU A 428 11.66 12.12 -23.99
N LEU A 429 12.37 11.07 -23.56
CA LEU A 429 13.53 11.14 -22.65
C LEU A 429 14.74 10.51 -23.34
N ARG A 430 15.88 11.17 -23.25
CA ARG A 430 17.15 10.68 -23.78
C ARG A 430 18.07 10.30 -22.64
N LEU A 431 18.54 9.07 -22.68
CA LEU A 431 19.57 8.50 -21.81
C LEU A 431 20.76 8.11 -22.69
N CYS A 432 21.89 7.80 -22.08
CA CYS A 432 23.01 7.23 -22.82
C CYS A 432 23.58 6.01 -22.09
N SER A 433 24.25 5.13 -22.81
CA SER A 433 25.06 4.06 -22.21
C SER A 433 26.51 4.19 -22.61
N GLU A 434 27.42 3.94 -21.67
CA GLU A 434 28.85 4.03 -21.84
C GLU A 434 29.50 2.65 -21.77
N GLY A 435 30.58 2.45 -22.51
CA GLY A 435 31.33 1.18 -22.53
C GLY A 435 31.94 0.85 -21.17
N CYS A 436 31.76 -0.37 -20.68
CA CYS A 436 32.19 -0.80 -19.36
C CYS A 436 33.37 -1.80 -19.36
N GLY A 437 34.01 -2.05 -20.50
CA GLY A 437 35.07 -3.03 -20.62
C GLY A 437 34.57 -4.47 -20.72
N GLU A 438 35.32 -5.45 -20.15
CA GLU A 438 34.94 -6.87 -20.24
C GLU A 438 33.78 -7.20 -19.30
N VAL A 439 32.64 -7.64 -19.87
CA VAL A 439 31.47 -8.12 -19.14
C VAL A 439 31.59 -9.61 -18.85
N ARG A 440 31.62 -10.01 -17.57
CA ARG A 440 31.77 -11.39 -17.15
C ARG A 440 30.49 -11.98 -16.56
N GLY A 441 30.20 -13.24 -16.90
CA GLY A 441 29.16 -14.02 -16.24
C GLY A 441 27.73 -13.64 -16.61
N VAL A 442 27.51 -13.00 -17.76
CA VAL A 442 26.19 -12.65 -18.26
C VAL A 442 25.79 -13.59 -19.39
N SER A 443 24.56 -14.11 -19.32
CA SER A 443 23.94 -14.71 -20.51
C SER A 443 23.59 -13.57 -21.47
N VAL A 444 24.27 -13.54 -22.60
CA VAL A 444 23.94 -12.59 -23.67
C VAL A 444 22.57 -12.94 -24.22
N VAL A 445 21.57 -12.13 -23.87
CA VAL A 445 20.26 -12.22 -24.50
C VAL A 445 20.36 -11.57 -25.86
N THR A 446 20.64 -12.37 -26.88
CA THR A 446 20.70 -11.94 -28.28
C THR A 446 19.33 -11.94 -28.95
N GLY A 447 18.24 -12.02 -28.21
CA GLY A 447 16.89 -12.01 -28.73
C GLY A 447 16.37 -10.58 -28.90
N ASN A 448 15.70 -10.32 -29.99
CA ASN A 448 14.76 -9.23 -30.10
C ASN A 448 13.84 -9.31 -28.89
N GLY A 449 13.54 -8.18 -28.27
CA GLY A 449 12.82 -8.06 -27.01
C GLY A 449 11.65 -9.04 -26.85
N PHE A 450 11.21 -9.20 -25.64
CA PHE A 450 10.06 -10.04 -25.34
C PHE A 450 8.91 -9.71 -26.28
N PRO A 451 8.18 -10.69 -26.85
CA PRO A 451 7.01 -10.38 -27.64
C PRO A 451 6.05 -9.57 -26.76
N ALA A 452 5.86 -8.32 -27.10
CA ALA A 452 4.82 -7.53 -26.48
C ALA A 452 3.48 -8.18 -26.83
N VAL A 453 2.83 -8.77 -25.85
CA VAL A 453 1.43 -9.17 -25.99
C VAL A 453 0.62 -7.88 -25.79
N CYS A 454 0.57 -7.08 -26.84
CA CYS A 454 -0.28 -5.93 -26.86
C CYS A 454 -1.68 -6.40 -27.25
N PRO A 455 -2.72 -6.24 -26.40
CA PRO A 455 -4.10 -6.44 -26.85
C PRO A 455 -4.34 -5.55 -28.07
N ALA A 456 -5.07 -6.07 -29.05
CA ALA A 456 -5.45 -5.28 -30.20
C ALA A 456 -6.13 -3.99 -29.71
N TYR A 457 -5.55 -2.85 -30.05
CA TYR A 457 -6.14 -1.56 -29.72
C TYR A 457 -7.43 -1.39 -30.51
N THR A 458 -8.55 -1.31 -29.84
CA THR A 458 -9.82 -0.87 -30.39
C THR A 458 -9.99 0.60 -30.05
N ALA A 459 -10.31 1.42 -31.03
CA ALA A 459 -10.61 2.82 -30.78
C ALA A 459 -11.85 2.91 -29.86
N GLU A 460 -11.61 3.27 -28.61
CA GLU A 460 -12.65 3.42 -27.61
C GLU A 460 -12.92 4.90 -27.38
N VAL A 461 -14.17 5.24 -27.20
CA VAL A 461 -14.62 6.60 -26.93
C VAL A 461 -15.02 6.68 -25.45
N PRO A 462 -14.21 7.32 -24.59
CA PRO A 462 -14.52 7.42 -23.17
C PRO A 462 -15.73 8.31 -22.91
N ALA A 463 -16.48 8.00 -21.86
CA ALA A 463 -17.43 8.92 -21.29
C ALA A 463 -16.66 10.10 -20.67
N ARG A 464 -17.08 11.33 -20.95
CA ARG A 464 -16.49 12.55 -20.40
C ARG A 464 -17.42 13.24 -19.41
N LEU A 465 -18.70 12.94 -19.47
CA LEU A 465 -19.71 13.49 -18.60
C LEU A 465 -20.81 12.46 -18.36
N LEU A 466 -21.20 12.32 -17.11
CA LEU A 466 -22.32 11.51 -16.66
C LEU A 466 -23.38 12.44 -16.10
N LEU A 467 -24.56 12.41 -16.71
CA LEU A 467 -25.73 13.20 -16.33
C LEU A 467 -26.79 12.26 -15.78
N PRO A 468 -26.97 12.16 -14.48
CA PRO A 468 -28.07 11.40 -13.91
C PRO A 468 -29.39 12.18 -14.01
N GLU A 469 -30.45 11.47 -14.33
CA GLU A 469 -31.82 11.97 -14.35
C GLU A 469 -32.65 11.19 -13.33
N VAL A 470 -33.36 11.90 -12.47
CA VAL A 470 -34.28 11.32 -11.47
C VAL A 470 -35.55 12.14 -11.39
N ASP A 471 -36.69 11.48 -11.35
CA ASP A 471 -37.99 12.15 -11.26
C ASP A 471 -38.29 12.66 -9.85
N VAL A 472 -37.77 11.99 -8.82
CA VAL A 472 -37.99 12.31 -7.42
C VAL A 472 -36.75 12.00 -6.61
N ASN A 473 -36.32 12.97 -5.80
CA ASN A 473 -35.17 12.85 -4.91
C ASN A 473 -35.52 13.03 -3.41
N SER A 474 -36.81 12.95 -3.07
CA SER A 474 -37.28 12.95 -1.70
C SER A 474 -38.21 11.76 -1.45
N PHE A 475 -38.03 11.11 -0.30
CA PHE A 475 -38.77 9.91 0.09
C PHE A 475 -39.56 10.13 1.37
N ASP A 476 -40.71 9.46 1.44
CA ASP A 476 -41.56 9.37 2.61
C ASP A 476 -42.13 7.93 2.74
N PRO A 477 -42.88 7.61 3.81
CA PRO A 477 -43.45 6.28 4.00
C PRO A 477 -44.34 5.76 2.86
N LYS A 478 -44.87 6.67 2.02
CA LYS A 478 -45.71 6.33 0.88
C LYS A 478 -44.92 6.12 -0.40
N ARG A 479 -43.77 6.74 -0.51
CA ARG A 479 -42.89 6.66 -1.67
C ARG A 479 -41.43 6.47 -1.22
N ARG A 480 -40.97 5.23 -1.26
CA ARG A 480 -39.66 4.82 -0.77
C ARG A 480 -38.63 4.58 -1.87
N SER A 481 -39.03 4.54 -3.13
CA SER A 481 -38.13 4.21 -4.23
C SER A 481 -38.27 5.17 -5.39
N ALA A 482 -37.18 5.37 -6.13
CA ALA A 482 -37.12 6.11 -7.37
C ALA A 482 -36.23 5.39 -8.39
N GLU A 483 -36.56 5.54 -9.67
CA GLU A 483 -35.71 5.14 -10.78
C GLU A 483 -34.73 6.26 -11.11
N ILE A 484 -33.48 5.88 -11.35
CA ILE A 484 -32.43 6.77 -11.80
C ILE A 484 -32.01 6.31 -13.18
N ARG A 485 -31.81 7.25 -14.10
CA ARG A 485 -31.27 6.99 -15.44
C ARG A 485 -30.01 7.83 -15.62
N ALA A 486 -29.01 7.26 -16.30
CA ALA A 486 -27.76 7.92 -16.57
C ALA A 486 -27.60 8.18 -18.08
N LYS A 487 -27.39 9.43 -18.45
CA LYS A 487 -26.99 9.83 -19.79
C LYS A 487 -25.49 10.06 -19.80
N LEU A 488 -24.77 9.41 -20.74
CA LEU A 488 -23.35 9.57 -20.94
C LEU A 488 -23.08 10.46 -22.15
N LEU A 489 -22.08 11.31 -22.04
CA LEU A 489 -21.59 12.13 -23.13
C LEU A 489 -20.08 11.92 -23.35
N PRO A 490 -19.60 11.85 -24.61
CA PRO A 490 -20.38 11.97 -25.85
C PRO A 490 -21.33 10.76 -26.01
N GLU A 491 -22.44 10.93 -26.75
CA GLU A 491 -23.48 9.89 -26.89
C GLU A 491 -22.96 8.59 -27.54
N ASN A 492 -21.89 8.66 -28.30
CA ASN A 492 -21.21 7.54 -28.91
C ASN A 492 -20.10 6.94 -28.05
N CYS A 493 -20.05 7.23 -26.73
CA CYS A 493 -19.09 6.59 -25.84
C CYS A 493 -19.27 5.06 -25.85
N THR A 494 -18.15 4.35 -25.80
CA THR A 494 -18.10 2.88 -25.88
C THR A 494 -18.13 2.23 -24.49
N TYR A 495 -17.99 3.03 -23.42
CA TYR A 495 -18.05 2.61 -22.04
C TYR A 495 -19.43 2.93 -21.47
N ASP A 496 -20.15 1.92 -21.03
CA ASP A 496 -21.47 2.04 -20.41
C ASP A 496 -21.62 1.19 -19.13
N ASP A 497 -20.52 0.67 -18.65
CA ASP A 497 -20.46 0.00 -17.36
C ASP A 497 -20.45 1.04 -16.23
N ILE A 498 -21.60 1.15 -15.56
CA ILE A 498 -21.82 2.07 -14.46
C ILE A 498 -22.03 1.29 -13.18
N SER A 499 -21.17 1.52 -12.20
CA SER A 499 -21.41 1.08 -10.84
C SER A 499 -22.24 2.10 -10.06
N TRP A 500 -23.11 1.59 -9.20
CA TRP A 500 -24.02 2.38 -8.39
C TRP A 500 -23.80 2.09 -6.90
N SER A 501 -23.67 3.12 -6.09
CA SER A 501 -23.51 2.97 -4.64
C SER A 501 -24.26 4.07 -3.88
N VAL A 502 -24.54 3.83 -2.59
CA VAL A 502 -25.14 4.83 -1.72
C VAL A 502 -24.06 5.37 -0.79
N VAL A 503 -23.86 6.67 -0.81
CA VAL A 503 -22.79 7.33 -0.05
C VAL A 503 -23.31 8.51 0.75
N ARG A 504 -22.58 8.92 1.76
CA ARG A 504 -22.74 10.19 2.47
C ARG A 504 -22.04 11.30 1.68
N ARG A 505 -22.24 12.55 2.11
CA ARG A 505 -21.58 13.72 1.52
C ARG A 505 -20.04 13.62 1.50
N ASN A 506 -19.44 12.90 2.43
CA ASN A 506 -18.01 12.65 2.50
C ASN A 506 -17.54 11.44 1.65
N GLY A 507 -18.41 10.86 0.84
CA GLY A 507 -18.10 9.74 -0.03
C GLY A 507 -18.07 8.36 0.64
N VAL A 508 -18.28 8.28 1.95
CA VAL A 508 -18.37 7.01 2.69
C VAL A 508 -19.73 6.35 2.42
N GLU A 509 -19.76 5.02 2.31
CA GLU A 509 -20.98 4.25 2.15
C GLU A 509 -22.03 4.60 3.21
N SER A 510 -23.29 4.59 2.79
CA SER A 510 -24.43 4.90 3.64
C SER A 510 -25.45 3.78 3.60
N ASN A 511 -25.96 3.39 4.75
CA ASN A 511 -27.05 2.41 4.90
C ASN A 511 -28.46 3.06 4.91
N LEU A 512 -28.55 4.36 4.68
CA LEU A 512 -29.83 5.07 4.61
C LEU A 512 -30.66 4.68 3.41
N ALA A 513 -30.06 4.07 2.39
CA ALA A 513 -30.75 3.52 1.23
C ALA A 513 -29.99 2.31 0.67
N GLN A 514 -30.63 1.63 -0.26
CA GLN A 514 -30.05 0.58 -1.10
C GLN A 514 -30.26 1.00 -2.55
N VAL A 515 -29.26 0.75 -3.39
CA VAL A 515 -29.36 0.98 -4.84
C VAL A 515 -29.09 -0.34 -5.56
N GLU A 516 -29.95 -0.66 -6.52
CA GLU A 516 -29.83 -1.82 -7.39
C GLU A 516 -29.88 -1.32 -8.83
N GLY A 517 -28.83 -1.59 -9.60
CA GLY A 517 -28.73 -1.08 -10.95
C GLY A 517 -27.80 -1.88 -11.83
N SER A 518 -27.99 -1.75 -13.13
CA SER A 518 -27.14 -2.35 -14.14
C SER A 518 -27.08 -1.42 -15.35
N GLY A 519 -25.89 -1.15 -15.85
CA GLY A 519 -25.68 -0.22 -16.95
C GLY A 519 -26.24 1.17 -16.60
N ARG A 520 -27.00 1.76 -17.49
CA ARG A 520 -27.48 3.15 -17.41
C ARG A 520 -28.72 3.38 -16.56
N SER A 521 -29.18 2.41 -15.79
CA SER A 521 -30.35 2.58 -14.92
C SER A 521 -30.18 1.90 -13.58
N ALA A 522 -30.76 2.51 -12.55
CA ALA A 522 -30.77 1.98 -11.20
C ALA A 522 -32.08 2.32 -10.50
N VAL A 523 -32.41 1.55 -9.47
CA VAL A 523 -33.51 1.83 -8.55
C VAL A 523 -32.90 2.06 -7.17
N VAL A 524 -33.16 3.23 -6.60
CA VAL A 524 -32.80 3.55 -5.23
C VAL A 524 -34.01 3.35 -4.32
N THR A 525 -33.80 2.70 -3.16
CA THR A 525 -34.84 2.48 -2.13
C THR A 525 -34.36 2.97 -0.79
N ALA A 526 -35.03 3.94 -0.21
CA ALA A 526 -34.71 4.48 1.10
C ALA A 526 -35.02 3.48 2.23
N LYS A 527 -34.11 3.36 3.20
CA LYS A 527 -34.18 2.47 4.36
C LYS A 527 -34.34 3.20 5.68
N GLY A 528 -33.98 4.49 5.76
CA GLY A 528 -34.07 5.31 6.97
C GLY A 528 -34.04 6.80 6.68
N ASP A 529 -34.31 7.59 7.72
CA ASP A 529 -34.36 9.05 7.64
C ASP A 529 -32.96 9.66 7.50
N GLY A 530 -32.85 10.68 6.67
CA GLY A 530 -31.64 11.46 6.52
C GLY A 530 -31.31 11.86 5.09
N GLU A 531 -30.19 12.55 4.92
CA GLU A 531 -29.61 12.90 3.62
C GLU A 531 -28.58 11.84 3.21
N PHE A 532 -28.65 11.41 1.96
CA PHE A 532 -27.68 10.51 1.34
C PHE A 532 -27.53 10.82 -0.15
N PHE A 533 -26.52 10.27 -0.77
CA PHE A 533 -26.24 10.44 -2.19
C PHE A 533 -26.22 9.08 -2.86
N VAL A 534 -26.77 8.98 -4.07
CA VAL A 534 -26.51 7.87 -4.97
C VAL A 534 -25.39 8.26 -5.89
N ARG A 535 -24.29 7.54 -5.81
CA ARG A 535 -23.11 7.71 -6.64
C ARG A 535 -23.22 6.81 -7.85
N ALA A 536 -23.14 7.40 -9.03
CA ALA A 536 -22.93 6.70 -10.28
C ALA A 536 -21.48 6.89 -10.73
N MET A 537 -20.79 5.81 -11.11
CA MET A 537 -19.42 5.86 -11.55
C MET A 537 -19.25 5.06 -12.83
N VAL A 538 -18.76 5.70 -13.88
CA VAL A 538 -18.44 5.06 -15.17
C VAL A 538 -17.01 4.53 -15.12
N HIS A 539 -16.86 3.24 -15.34
CA HIS A 539 -15.57 2.60 -15.53
C HIS A 539 -15.11 2.78 -16.99
N ASN A 540 -14.37 3.84 -17.25
CA ASN A 540 -13.90 4.22 -18.59
C ASN A 540 -12.75 3.34 -19.12
N GLY A 541 -12.74 2.05 -18.78
CA GLY A 541 -11.65 1.16 -19.17
C GLY A 541 -10.32 1.55 -18.50
N ALA A 542 -9.23 1.03 -19.04
CA ALA A 542 -7.90 1.20 -18.47
C ALA A 542 -7.21 2.51 -18.90
N GLU A 543 -7.73 3.22 -19.88
CA GLU A 543 -7.03 4.33 -20.55
C GLU A 543 -7.53 5.72 -20.12
N HIS A 544 -8.70 5.79 -19.48
CA HIS A 544 -9.35 7.07 -19.24
C HIS A 544 -9.79 7.23 -17.78
N PRO A 545 -9.83 8.45 -17.24
CA PRO A 545 -10.35 8.73 -15.91
C PRO A 545 -11.77 8.22 -15.72
N GLN A 546 -12.09 7.77 -14.54
CA GLN A 546 -13.46 7.45 -14.15
C GLN A 546 -14.29 8.73 -14.10
N VAL A 547 -15.55 8.65 -14.52
CA VAL A 547 -16.50 9.77 -14.42
C VAL A 547 -17.48 9.45 -13.32
N ILE A 548 -17.59 10.34 -12.32
CA ILE A 548 -18.43 10.18 -11.14
C ILE A 548 -19.48 11.28 -11.12
N ALA A 549 -20.72 10.89 -10.75
CA ALA A 549 -21.79 11.83 -10.44
C ALA A 549 -22.51 11.40 -9.17
N ASP A 550 -22.72 12.34 -8.24
CA ASP A 550 -23.47 12.15 -7.00
C ASP A 550 -24.82 12.84 -7.08
N ILE A 551 -25.90 12.10 -6.79
CA ILE A 551 -27.26 12.55 -6.82
C ILE A 551 -27.77 12.66 -5.39
N PRO A 552 -28.12 13.86 -4.89
CA PRO A 552 -28.63 14.03 -3.54
C PRO A 552 -30.06 13.52 -3.39
N PHE A 553 -30.31 12.81 -2.29
CA PHE A 553 -31.63 12.36 -1.85
C PHE A 553 -31.86 12.70 -0.39
N THR A 554 -33.12 12.86 -0.03
CA THR A 554 -33.58 13.01 1.35
C THR A 554 -34.69 12.00 1.66
N ALA A 555 -34.74 11.51 2.89
CA ALA A 555 -35.81 10.64 3.36
C ALA A 555 -36.29 11.12 4.74
N GLU A 556 -37.62 11.14 4.94
CA GLU A 556 -38.25 11.55 6.18
C GLU A 556 -39.41 10.64 6.58
N GLY A 557 -39.52 10.34 7.88
CA GLY A 557 -40.60 9.54 8.43
C GLY A 557 -40.48 8.03 8.24
N LEU A 558 -39.31 7.54 7.84
CA LEU A 558 -39.01 6.11 7.70
C LEU A 558 -38.44 5.50 8.99
N GLY A 559 -37.97 6.34 9.92
CA GLY A 559 -37.28 5.93 11.14
C GLY A 559 -35.77 5.69 10.95
N GLU A 560 -35.13 5.15 11.96
CA GLU A 560 -33.70 4.82 11.87
C GLU A 560 -33.45 3.62 10.93
N ALA A 561 -32.48 3.76 10.04
CA ALA A 561 -32.03 2.65 9.22
C ALA A 561 -31.36 1.59 10.12
N VAL A 562 -31.78 0.35 9.99
CA VAL A 562 -31.11 -0.77 10.66
C VAL A 562 -29.70 -0.88 10.07
N ARG A 563 -28.68 -0.70 10.91
CA ARG A 563 -27.29 -0.95 10.51
C ARG A 563 -27.15 -2.44 10.21
N ASP A 564 -26.86 -2.77 8.96
CA ASP A 564 -26.35 -4.08 8.64
C ASP A 564 -24.89 -4.14 9.09
N ALA A 565 -24.59 -5.02 10.04
CA ALA A 565 -23.25 -5.16 10.61
C ALA A 565 -22.18 -5.50 9.55
N TYR A 566 -22.60 -5.99 8.39
CA TYR A 566 -21.74 -6.39 7.28
C TYR A 566 -21.62 -5.35 6.16
N SER A 567 -22.27 -4.19 6.27
CA SER A 567 -22.24 -3.15 5.21
C SER A 567 -20.89 -2.48 5.02
N PHE A 568 -19.95 -2.71 5.93
CA PHE A 568 -18.59 -2.14 5.85
C PHE A 568 -17.51 -3.15 5.47
N ILE A 569 -17.86 -4.43 5.35
CA ILE A 569 -16.91 -5.49 5.06
C ILE A 569 -17.55 -6.36 3.99
N SER A 570 -17.03 -6.29 2.78
CA SER A 570 -17.46 -7.22 1.72
C SER A 570 -17.23 -8.65 2.20
N ALA A 571 -18.31 -9.43 2.31
CA ALA A 571 -18.26 -10.82 2.74
C ALA A 571 -17.37 -11.71 1.86
N SER A 572 -17.01 -11.24 0.66
CA SER A 572 -16.13 -11.92 -0.28
C SER A 572 -14.63 -11.78 0.06
N THR A 573 -14.27 -10.92 0.99
CA THR A 573 -12.86 -10.65 1.36
C THR A 573 -12.48 -11.15 2.74
N LEU A 574 -13.44 -11.69 3.49
CA LEU A 574 -13.18 -12.29 4.79
C LEU A 574 -13.28 -13.81 4.65
N ASP A 575 -12.14 -14.47 4.71
CA ASP A 575 -12.11 -15.85 5.18
C ASP A 575 -12.70 -15.84 6.60
N SER A 576 -13.72 -16.66 6.83
CA SER A 576 -14.41 -16.75 8.13
C SER A 576 -13.46 -17.11 9.28
N SER A 577 -12.27 -17.62 9.00
CA SER A 577 -11.19 -17.90 9.95
C SER A 577 -10.41 -16.65 10.40
N ASN A 578 -10.51 -15.54 9.66
CA ASN A 578 -9.75 -14.30 9.89
C ASN A 578 -10.60 -13.15 10.44
N VAL A 579 -11.87 -13.38 10.76
CA VAL A 579 -12.69 -12.39 11.47
C VAL A 579 -12.34 -12.47 12.94
N PRO A 580 -11.77 -11.42 13.55
CA PRO A 580 -11.60 -11.40 15.00
C PRO A 580 -12.97 -11.61 15.65
N THR A 581 -13.09 -12.64 16.46
CA THR A 581 -14.34 -13.03 17.14
C THR A 581 -14.90 -11.97 18.09
N ASN A 582 -14.18 -10.86 18.26
CA ASN A 582 -14.53 -9.74 19.14
C ASN A 582 -14.96 -8.46 18.38
N ILE A 583 -15.12 -8.49 17.04
CA ILE A 583 -15.53 -7.29 16.30
C ILE A 583 -17.05 -7.09 16.29
N ILE A 584 -17.85 -8.15 16.42
CA ILE A 584 -19.30 -8.04 16.35
C ILE A 584 -19.97 -8.92 17.41
N GLU A 585 -20.38 -8.34 18.52
CA GLU A 585 -21.43 -8.91 19.37
C GLU A 585 -22.73 -8.10 19.16
N ASN A 586 -23.83 -8.80 18.78
CA ASN A 586 -25.20 -8.25 18.70
C ASN A 586 -25.38 -7.02 17.79
N GLY A 587 -24.69 -6.97 16.64
CA GLY A 587 -24.88 -5.89 15.66
C GLY A 587 -24.26 -4.54 16.05
N ALA A 588 -23.40 -4.50 17.06
CA ALA A 588 -22.63 -3.34 17.45
C ALA A 588 -21.13 -3.66 17.38
N LEU A 589 -20.32 -2.69 16.90
CA LEU A 589 -18.87 -2.74 17.03
C LEU A 589 -18.53 -2.67 18.52
N SER A 590 -17.96 -3.73 19.10
CA SER A 590 -17.33 -3.64 20.42
C SER A 590 -15.91 -3.06 20.27
N ASN A 591 -15.57 -2.10 21.12
CA ASN A 591 -14.26 -1.42 21.15
C ASN A 591 -13.09 -2.36 21.38
#